data_a39829e854b5a696a471cea0f9ce224c
#
_entry.id   a39829e854b5a696a471cea0f9ce224c
#
_cell.length_a   1.000
_cell.length_b   1.000
_cell.length_c   1.000
_cell.angle_alpha   90.00
_cell.angle_beta   90.00
_cell.angle_gamma   90.00
#
_symmetry.space_group_name_H-M   'P 1'
#
loop_
_entity.id
_entity.type
_entity.pdbx_description
1 polymer ?
#
loop_
_entity_poly.entity_id
_entity_poly.type
_entity_poly.pdbx_seq_one_letter_code
_entity_poly.pdbx_strand_id
1 'polypeptide(L)'
;MARWSACAAAVLAAASAVTAATAAPAKANCAFTLKIGDVLPFTGGLAPYGGNMDKAVKLAVSLQNAALAKAGLAKSIKVQVVDSQDGQTQAAASVEAAKKEVGEHVNVIIGEMASGATIPMAQSVTIPDHIVTLSPTASAPQISTLPDNGYLWRLYPSDTLQGKVLAQAALEKFGKGATVNVGARNDAFGTALEQLFIAQWKALGGKVGVSLSWNPDQPTFDTEAGQLVSGSPAGWVIIDFPETFLKFAPSLIRTGKWSATKTLMTEALKDGKTLDSIGSQVNGLSGTAASAAGGPAGNAFHTLWNAKVKGAQPYTGFEGTAFDAANVAFLAALRGCSASPARIKNNLIAVSGPPGKKVTFAQLGAAIKLIRAHKEVDYEGAFSPVDFDKNGDISSAVYEIWQYNGNSTFATLKTITFRGK
;
A
#
# COMPACT_ATOMS: atom_id res chain seq x y z
N MET A 1 -3.86 69.74 74.27
CA MET A 1 -5.00 69.18 75.08
C MET A 1 -5.89 68.39 74.18
N ALA A 2 -6.42 67.31 74.67
CA ALA A 2 -7.30 66.30 74.05
C ALA A 2 -6.60 65.13 73.43
N ARG A 3 -6.59 64.04 74.19
CA ARG A 3 -6.28 62.65 73.80
C ARG A 3 -7.46 62.02 73.07
N TRP A 4 -7.22 61.28 72.00
CA TRP A 4 -8.21 60.38 71.40
C TRP A 4 -7.63 58.97 71.37
N SER A 5 -8.28 58.08 72.06
CA SER A 5 -8.00 56.68 72.13
C SER A 5 -8.53 56.00 70.93
N ALA A 6 -7.75 55.16 70.22
CA ALA A 6 -8.17 54.31 69.16
C ALA A 6 -8.43 52.88 69.65
N CYS A 7 -9.66 52.42 69.56
CA CYS A 7 -10.04 50.99 69.76
C CYS A 7 -9.65 50.20 68.52
N ALA A 8 -8.77 49.18 68.73
CA ALA A 8 -8.49 48.20 67.73
C ALA A 8 -9.49 47.06 67.79
N ALA A 9 -10.27 46.87 66.73
CA ALA A 9 -11.15 45.71 66.54
C ALA A 9 -10.39 44.62 65.76
N ALA A 10 -10.16 43.50 66.37
CA ALA A 10 -9.57 42.31 65.71
C ALA A 10 -10.67 41.57 64.94
N VAL A 11 -10.56 41.51 63.62
CA VAL A 11 -11.40 40.68 62.80
C VAL A 11 -10.68 39.34 62.54
N LEU A 12 -11.18 38.25 63.11
CA LEU A 12 -10.77 36.89 62.78
C LEU A 12 -11.36 36.49 61.43
N ALA A 13 -10.53 36.40 60.37
CA ALA A 13 -10.91 35.82 59.10
C ALA A 13 -10.70 34.27 59.19
N ALA A 14 -11.83 33.54 59.21
CA ALA A 14 -11.83 32.07 59.06
C ALA A 14 -11.59 31.74 57.59
N ALA A 15 -10.42 31.28 57.20
CA ALA A 15 -10.10 30.78 55.89
C ALA A 15 -10.70 29.33 55.75
N SER A 16 -11.84 29.22 55.05
CA SER A 16 -12.37 27.93 54.62
C SER A 16 -11.52 27.42 53.44
N ALA A 17 -10.67 26.43 53.69
CA ALA A 17 -9.97 25.70 52.60
C ALA A 17 -10.97 24.83 51.82
N VAL A 18 -11.37 25.31 50.67
CA VAL A 18 -12.09 24.49 49.69
C VAL A 18 -11.08 23.57 49.04
N THR A 19 -11.02 22.31 49.47
CA THR A 19 -10.29 21.26 48.75
C THR A 19 -11.03 20.97 47.45
N ALA A 20 -10.58 21.53 46.35
CA ALA A 20 -10.98 21.14 45.03
C ALA A 20 -10.53 19.69 44.80
N ALA A 21 -11.42 18.76 44.96
CA ALA A 21 -11.23 17.39 44.51
C ALA A 21 -11.07 17.43 42.96
N THR A 22 -9.84 17.31 42.48
CA THR A 22 -9.58 17.10 41.06
C THR A 22 -10.16 15.72 40.72
N ALA A 23 -11.39 15.72 40.17
CA ALA A 23 -11.98 14.52 39.60
C ALA A 23 -11.01 14.03 38.54
N ALA A 24 -10.48 12.83 38.71
CA ALA A 24 -9.70 12.16 37.65
C ALA A 24 -10.57 12.16 36.39
N PRO A 25 -10.02 12.50 35.21
CA PRO A 25 -10.81 12.53 33.99
C PRO A 25 -11.47 11.17 33.81
N ALA A 26 -12.80 11.19 33.76
CA ALA A 26 -13.58 9.98 33.50
C ALA A 26 -13.02 9.34 32.24
N LYS A 27 -12.63 8.05 32.32
CA LYS A 27 -12.19 7.29 31.14
C LYS A 27 -13.27 7.46 30.08
N ALA A 28 -13.02 8.25 29.06
CA ALA A 28 -13.97 8.42 27.97
C ALA A 28 -14.30 7.02 27.45
N ASN A 29 -15.59 6.66 27.51
CA ASN A 29 -16.07 5.37 27.03
C ASN A 29 -15.85 5.35 25.51
N CYS A 30 -14.75 4.73 25.08
CA CYS A 30 -14.43 4.57 23.68
C CYS A 30 -15.39 3.57 23.06
N ALA A 31 -16.33 4.05 22.27
CA ALA A 31 -17.34 3.23 21.61
C ALA A 31 -17.51 3.69 20.16
N PHE A 32 -17.28 2.78 19.21
CA PHE A 32 -17.47 3.03 17.77
C PHE A 32 -17.57 1.73 16.99
N THR A 33 -18.13 1.83 15.78
CA THR A 33 -18.02 0.78 14.76
C THR A 33 -17.18 1.34 13.61
N LEU A 34 -16.04 0.73 13.34
CA LEU A 34 -15.23 1.03 12.16
C LEU A 34 -15.78 0.23 10.97
N LYS A 35 -16.30 0.94 9.99
CA LYS A 35 -16.79 0.39 8.74
C LYS A 35 -15.71 0.54 7.66
N ILE A 36 -15.25 -0.57 7.13
CA ILE A 36 -14.28 -0.64 6.04
C ILE A 36 -15.02 -1.11 4.79
N GLY A 37 -14.87 -0.39 3.69
CA GLY A 37 -15.16 -0.86 2.35
C GLY A 37 -13.87 -1.21 1.64
N ASP A 38 -13.92 -2.04 0.63
CA ASP A 38 -12.79 -2.21 -0.27
C ASP A 38 -13.20 -2.06 -1.74
N VAL A 39 -12.34 -1.39 -2.51
CA VAL A 39 -12.45 -1.24 -3.96
C VAL A 39 -11.19 -1.87 -4.55
N LEU A 40 -11.32 -3.10 -5.02
CA LEU A 40 -10.21 -3.94 -5.46
C LEU A 40 -10.46 -4.47 -6.88
N PRO A 41 -9.42 -4.84 -7.62
CA PRO A 41 -9.57 -5.34 -8.99
C PRO A 41 -9.96 -6.82 -8.99
N PHE A 42 -11.24 -7.14 -8.83
CA PHE A 42 -11.73 -8.52 -8.97
C PHE A 42 -11.74 -8.95 -10.44
N THR A 43 -11.85 -7.98 -11.35
CA THR A 43 -11.70 -8.16 -12.81
C THR A 43 -10.73 -7.14 -13.38
N GLY A 44 -10.42 -7.21 -14.69
CA GLY A 44 -9.52 -6.27 -15.37
C GLY A 44 -8.04 -6.59 -15.21
N GLY A 45 -7.20 -5.60 -15.47
CA GLY A 45 -5.73 -5.75 -15.64
C GLY A 45 -5.00 -6.40 -14.47
N LEU A 46 -5.49 -6.25 -13.24
CA LEU A 46 -4.91 -6.77 -12.00
C LEU A 46 -5.80 -7.82 -11.31
N ALA A 47 -6.75 -8.42 -12.04
CA ALA A 47 -7.66 -9.44 -11.54
C ALA A 47 -7.01 -10.61 -10.77
N PRO A 48 -5.78 -11.06 -11.06
CA PRO A 48 -5.13 -12.11 -10.28
C PRO A 48 -4.97 -11.79 -8.79
N TYR A 49 -5.00 -10.51 -8.40
CA TYR A 49 -4.66 -10.06 -7.04
C TYR A 49 -5.87 -9.70 -6.17
N GLY A 50 -6.93 -9.13 -6.76
CA GLY A 50 -8.04 -8.54 -6.01
C GLY A 50 -8.70 -9.48 -5.01
N GLY A 51 -9.00 -10.71 -5.42
CA GLY A 51 -9.67 -11.69 -4.56
C GLY A 51 -8.85 -12.12 -3.33
N ASN A 52 -7.52 -12.17 -3.44
CA ASN A 52 -6.66 -12.44 -2.29
C ASN A 52 -6.56 -11.24 -1.36
N MET A 53 -6.50 -10.02 -1.89
CA MET A 53 -6.48 -8.79 -1.09
C MET A 53 -7.74 -8.63 -0.25
N ASP A 54 -8.93 -8.87 -0.82
CA ASP A 54 -10.20 -8.87 -0.09
C ASP A 54 -10.18 -9.88 1.09
N LYS A 55 -9.71 -11.10 0.82
CA LYS A 55 -9.56 -12.11 1.88
C LYS A 55 -8.58 -11.64 2.97
N ALA A 56 -7.53 -10.89 2.61
CA ALA A 56 -6.56 -10.37 3.56
C ALA A 56 -7.18 -9.27 4.44
N VAL A 57 -7.97 -8.36 3.88
CA VAL A 57 -8.76 -7.36 4.64
C VAL A 57 -9.69 -8.07 5.62
N LYS A 58 -10.46 -9.04 5.16
CA LYS A 58 -11.39 -9.83 6.00
C LYS A 58 -10.67 -10.61 7.11
N LEU A 59 -9.48 -11.16 6.83
CA LEU A 59 -8.64 -11.82 7.83
C LEU A 59 -8.19 -10.82 8.91
N ALA A 60 -7.72 -9.63 8.54
CA ALA A 60 -7.33 -8.58 9.48
C ALA A 60 -8.49 -8.20 10.41
N VAL A 61 -9.67 -7.94 9.84
CA VAL A 61 -10.89 -7.61 10.61
C VAL A 61 -11.27 -8.72 11.59
N SER A 62 -11.14 -9.99 11.17
CA SER A 62 -11.38 -11.14 12.06
C SER A 62 -10.43 -11.15 13.26
N LEU A 63 -9.13 -10.90 13.05
CA LEU A 63 -8.12 -10.85 14.11
C LEU A 63 -8.33 -9.66 15.04
N GLN A 64 -8.70 -8.49 14.51
CA GLN A 64 -9.01 -7.29 15.28
C GLN A 64 -10.19 -7.52 16.23
N ASN A 65 -11.30 -8.08 15.73
CA ASN A 65 -12.46 -8.39 16.56
C ASN A 65 -12.16 -9.47 17.62
N ALA A 66 -11.33 -10.47 17.29
CA ALA A 66 -10.88 -11.46 18.27
C ALA A 66 -10.00 -10.82 19.37
N ALA A 67 -9.13 -9.86 19.02
CA ALA A 67 -8.32 -9.12 19.98
C ALA A 67 -9.18 -8.19 20.84
N LEU A 68 -10.18 -7.52 20.28
CA LEU A 68 -11.15 -6.71 21.02
C LEU A 68 -11.97 -7.55 22.00
N ALA A 69 -12.40 -8.75 21.60
CA ALA A 69 -13.12 -9.67 22.51
C ALA A 69 -12.26 -10.09 23.70
N LYS A 70 -11.01 -10.47 23.46
CA LYS A 70 -10.04 -10.80 24.51
C LYS A 70 -9.73 -9.62 25.43
N ALA A 71 -9.83 -8.40 24.92
CA ALA A 71 -9.64 -7.17 25.69
C ALA A 71 -10.91 -6.70 26.43
N GLY A 72 -12.04 -7.40 26.31
CA GLY A 72 -13.33 -7.03 26.90
C GLY A 72 -14.00 -5.82 26.23
N LEU A 73 -13.66 -5.52 24.97
CA LEU A 73 -14.10 -4.33 24.24
C LEU A 73 -15.14 -4.62 23.16
N ALA A 74 -15.48 -5.86 22.89
CA ALA A 74 -16.36 -6.27 21.78
C ALA A 74 -17.79 -5.68 21.85
N LYS A 75 -18.23 -5.22 23.04
CA LYS A 75 -19.53 -4.54 23.21
C LYS A 75 -19.49 -3.06 22.84
N SER A 76 -18.32 -2.44 22.88
CA SER A 76 -18.15 -1.00 22.63
C SER A 76 -17.44 -0.68 21.33
N ILE A 77 -16.57 -1.56 20.86
CA ILE A 77 -15.82 -1.37 19.62
C ILE A 77 -16.03 -2.58 18.70
N LYS A 78 -16.36 -2.29 17.44
CA LYS A 78 -16.53 -3.30 16.40
C LYS A 78 -15.82 -2.84 15.12
N VAL A 79 -15.24 -3.79 14.38
CA VAL A 79 -14.71 -3.56 13.03
C VAL A 79 -15.46 -4.47 12.08
N GLN A 80 -15.84 -3.96 10.91
CA GLN A 80 -16.55 -4.75 9.91
C GLN A 80 -16.15 -4.33 8.51
N VAL A 81 -16.01 -5.28 7.60
CA VAL A 81 -16.06 -5.05 6.17
C VAL A 81 -17.54 -4.95 5.81
N VAL A 82 -17.95 -3.84 5.22
CA VAL A 82 -19.35 -3.56 4.89
C VAL A 82 -19.67 -4.08 3.51
N ASP A 83 -18.80 -3.78 2.56
CA ASP A 83 -18.95 -4.13 1.16
C ASP A 83 -17.59 -4.33 0.51
N SER A 84 -17.58 -4.95 -0.68
CA SER A 84 -16.40 -5.18 -1.51
C SER A 84 -16.79 -4.96 -2.97
N GLN A 85 -16.23 -3.92 -3.59
CA GLN A 85 -16.59 -3.48 -4.93
C GLN A 85 -15.46 -3.75 -5.93
N ASP A 86 -15.84 -4.09 -7.17
CA ASP A 86 -14.89 -4.31 -8.26
C ASP A 86 -14.48 -2.98 -8.91
N GLY A 87 -13.24 -2.59 -8.73
CA GLY A 87 -12.63 -1.41 -9.37
C GLY A 87 -12.18 -1.67 -10.80
N GLN A 88 -12.14 -2.94 -11.24
CA GLN A 88 -11.80 -3.39 -12.61
C GLN A 88 -10.44 -2.88 -13.13
N THR A 89 -9.57 -2.40 -12.27
CA THR A 89 -8.34 -1.68 -12.66
C THR A 89 -8.64 -0.44 -13.54
N GLN A 90 -9.88 0.07 -13.51
CA GLN A 90 -10.39 1.13 -14.38
C GLN A 90 -10.85 2.35 -13.57
N ALA A 91 -10.46 3.55 -14.04
CA ALA A 91 -10.80 4.81 -13.36
C ALA A 91 -12.30 4.99 -13.14
N ALA A 92 -13.11 4.80 -14.19
CA ALA A 92 -14.56 5.01 -14.11
C ALA A 92 -15.23 3.99 -13.19
N ALA A 93 -14.85 2.72 -13.27
CA ALA A 93 -15.39 1.66 -12.40
C ALA A 93 -15.04 1.91 -10.94
N SER A 94 -13.81 2.32 -10.66
CA SER A 94 -13.35 2.60 -9.29
C SER A 94 -14.04 3.83 -8.68
N VAL A 95 -14.33 4.85 -9.49
CA VAL A 95 -15.14 6.02 -9.06
C VAL A 95 -16.55 5.59 -8.69
N GLU A 96 -17.21 4.79 -9.52
CA GLU A 96 -18.57 4.31 -9.23
C GLU A 96 -18.60 3.32 -8.04
N ALA A 97 -17.60 2.47 -7.93
CA ALA A 97 -17.40 1.58 -6.78
C ALA A 97 -17.26 2.38 -5.47
N ALA A 98 -16.40 3.39 -5.45
CA ALA A 98 -16.22 4.24 -4.27
C ALA A 98 -17.49 5.02 -3.88
N LYS A 99 -18.29 5.49 -4.85
CA LYS A 99 -19.59 6.14 -4.57
C LYS A 99 -20.55 5.19 -3.85
N LYS A 100 -20.57 3.90 -4.22
CA LYS A 100 -21.39 2.89 -3.53
C LYS A 100 -20.90 2.72 -2.10
N GLU A 101 -19.59 2.60 -1.89
CA GLU A 101 -19.01 2.49 -0.55
C GLU A 101 -19.34 3.70 0.34
N VAL A 102 -19.29 4.92 -0.23
CA VAL A 102 -19.74 6.14 0.47
C VAL A 102 -21.22 6.05 0.85
N GLY A 103 -22.06 5.52 -0.05
CA GLY A 103 -23.48 5.26 0.22
C GLY A 103 -23.74 4.29 1.38
N GLU A 104 -22.85 3.34 1.60
CA GLU A 104 -22.86 2.40 2.74
C GLU A 104 -22.29 3.03 4.02
N HIS A 105 -21.90 4.30 3.97
CA HIS A 105 -21.34 5.06 5.09
C HIS A 105 -20.06 4.44 5.64
N VAL A 106 -19.13 4.02 4.79
CA VAL A 106 -17.81 3.54 5.20
C VAL A 106 -16.98 4.68 5.79
N ASN A 107 -16.06 4.34 6.67
CA ASN A 107 -15.12 5.30 7.28
C ASN A 107 -13.78 5.28 6.55
N VAL A 108 -13.44 4.14 5.95
CA VAL A 108 -12.19 3.88 5.25
C VAL A 108 -12.50 3.03 4.01
N ILE A 109 -11.87 3.36 2.89
CA ILE A 109 -11.82 2.51 1.70
C ILE A 109 -10.39 1.96 1.57
N ILE A 110 -10.25 0.65 1.46
CA ILE A 110 -9.00 -0.02 1.10
C ILE A 110 -9.02 -0.27 -0.40
N GLY A 111 -8.14 0.37 -1.13
CA GLY A 111 -8.11 0.32 -2.61
C GLY A 111 -7.74 1.66 -3.21
N GLU A 112 -7.75 1.81 -4.48
CA GLU A 112 -7.63 0.77 -5.49
C GLU A 112 -6.17 0.31 -5.57
N MET A 113 -5.91 -0.75 -6.31
CA MET A 113 -4.57 -1.30 -6.48
C MET A 113 -3.74 -0.49 -7.48
N ALA A 114 -4.35 -0.15 -8.63
CA ALA A 114 -3.69 0.55 -9.73
C ALA A 114 -3.68 2.07 -9.52
N SER A 115 -2.55 2.73 -9.75
CA SER A 115 -2.44 4.20 -9.65
C SER A 115 -3.41 4.95 -10.56
N GLY A 116 -3.62 4.43 -11.80
CA GLY A 116 -4.54 5.00 -12.77
C GLY A 116 -6.02 4.92 -12.36
N ALA A 117 -6.36 4.09 -11.40
CA ALA A 117 -7.70 3.96 -10.82
C ALA A 117 -7.77 4.65 -9.44
N THR A 118 -6.74 4.52 -8.62
CA THR A 118 -6.67 5.14 -7.28
C THR A 118 -6.76 6.67 -7.34
N ILE A 119 -5.99 7.31 -8.23
CA ILE A 119 -5.94 8.78 -8.33
C ILE A 119 -7.31 9.36 -8.69
N PRO A 120 -8.00 8.94 -9.77
CA PRO A 120 -9.33 9.44 -10.11
C PRO A 120 -10.38 9.14 -9.04
N MET A 121 -10.35 7.96 -8.44
CA MET A 121 -11.22 7.57 -7.33
C MET A 121 -11.05 8.54 -6.14
N ALA A 122 -9.81 8.80 -5.76
CA ALA A 122 -9.51 9.70 -4.64
C ALA A 122 -9.96 11.14 -4.94
N GLN A 123 -9.60 11.68 -6.11
CA GLN A 123 -9.92 13.05 -6.49
C GLN A 123 -11.42 13.30 -6.66
N SER A 124 -12.15 12.31 -7.21
CA SER A 124 -13.56 12.49 -7.55
C SER A 124 -14.52 12.13 -6.43
N VAL A 125 -14.09 11.27 -5.48
CA VAL A 125 -14.98 10.73 -4.44
C VAL A 125 -14.38 10.87 -3.05
N THR A 126 -13.30 10.15 -2.74
CA THR A 126 -12.94 9.96 -1.33
C THR A 126 -12.36 11.22 -0.67
N ILE A 127 -11.63 12.06 -1.42
CA ILE A 127 -11.14 13.35 -0.90
C ILE A 127 -12.30 14.34 -0.68
N PRO A 128 -13.20 14.60 -1.67
CA PRO A 128 -14.35 15.46 -1.47
C PRO A 128 -15.29 15.00 -0.35
N ASP A 129 -15.52 13.70 -0.23
CA ASP A 129 -16.42 13.12 0.78
C ASP A 129 -15.73 12.89 2.13
N HIS A 130 -14.45 13.30 2.24
CA HIS A 130 -13.64 13.15 3.45
C HIS A 130 -13.53 11.70 3.96
N ILE A 131 -13.43 10.72 3.07
CA ILE A 131 -13.22 9.30 3.40
C ILE A 131 -11.71 8.98 3.30
N VAL A 132 -11.17 8.29 4.30
CA VAL A 132 -9.78 7.85 4.27
C VAL A 132 -9.62 6.72 3.24
N THR A 133 -8.71 6.92 2.31
CA THR A 133 -8.31 5.89 1.34
C THR A 133 -6.94 5.35 1.71
N LEU A 134 -6.83 4.03 1.82
CA LEU A 134 -5.57 3.32 2.02
C LEU A 134 -5.32 2.42 0.81
N SER A 135 -4.56 2.94 -0.17
CA SER A 135 -4.22 2.13 -1.34
C SER A 135 -3.17 1.08 -0.98
N PRO A 136 -3.44 -0.20 -1.24
CA PRO A 136 -2.49 -1.25 -0.90
C PRO A 136 -1.24 -1.23 -1.78
N THR A 137 -1.32 -0.78 -3.05
CA THR A 137 -0.20 -0.92 -3.98
C THR A 137 0.00 0.21 -4.97
N ALA A 138 -0.85 1.23 -5.02
CA ALA A 138 -0.66 2.34 -5.96
C ALA A 138 0.66 3.07 -5.70
N SER A 139 1.56 3.05 -6.70
CA SER A 139 2.96 3.44 -6.54
C SER A 139 3.35 4.73 -7.28
N ALA A 140 2.49 5.27 -8.16
CA ALA A 140 2.81 6.45 -8.97
C ALA A 140 3.22 7.65 -8.11
N PRO A 141 4.28 8.40 -8.52
CA PRO A 141 4.79 9.54 -7.75
C PRO A 141 3.78 10.67 -7.55
N GLN A 142 2.80 10.78 -8.43
CA GLN A 142 1.74 11.80 -8.34
C GLN A 142 0.95 11.70 -7.04
N ILE A 143 0.82 10.50 -6.45
CA ILE A 143 0.13 10.28 -5.18
C ILE A 143 0.78 11.07 -4.05
N SER A 144 2.13 11.12 -4.00
CA SER A 144 2.87 11.86 -2.96
C SER A 144 2.63 13.38 -2.96
N THR A 145 2.12 13.92 -4.07
CA THR A 145 1.94 15.38 -4.26
C THR A 145 0.49 15.77 -4.49
N LEU A 146 -0.43 14.82 -4.41
CA LEU A 146 -1.84 15.08 -4.57
C LEU A 146 -2.35 15.97 -3.42
N PRO A 147 -3.13 17.04 -3.69
CA PRO A 147 -3.72 17.85 -2.63
C PRO A 147 -4.89 17.12 -1.98
N ASP A 148 -4.60 16.11 -1.19
CA ASP A 148 -5.55 15.16 -0.62
C ASP A 148 -5.99 15.49 0.82
N ASN A 149 -5.42 16.51 1.43
CA ASN A 149 -5.69 16.89 2.83
C ASN A 149 -5.48 15.74 3.83
N GLY A 150 -4.62 14.76 3.50
CA GLY A 150 -4.34 13.58 4.29
C GLY A 150 -5.45 12.51 4.24
N TYR A 151 -6.26 12.47 3.19
CA TYR A 151 -7.26 11.43 2.99
C TYR A 151 -6.81 10.30 2.09
N LEU A 152 -5.66 10.42 1.38
CA LEU A 152 -5.07 9.34 0.59
C LEU A 152 -3.72 8.91 1.17
N TRP A 153 -3.56 7.63 1.42
CA TRP A 153 -2.36 6.97 1.97
C TRP A 153 -2.05 5.72 1.16
N ARG A 154 -0.80 5.26 1.17
CA ARG A 154 -0.44 4.01 0.48
C ARG A 154 0.47 3.12 1.29
N LEU A 155 0.27 1.82 1.16
CA LEU A 155 1.02 0.76 1.86
C LEU A 155 2.15 0.18 0.99
N TYR A 156 2.44 0.80 -0.14
CA TYR A 156 3.45 0.38 -1.11
C TYR A 156 4.41 1.52 -1.42
N PRO A 157 5.71 1.25 -1.62
CA PRO A 157 6.68 2.30 -1.86
C PRO A 157 6.45 3.01 -3.21
N SER A 158 6.83 4.29 -3.26
CA SER A 158 6.77 5.10 -4.47
C SER A 158 7.67 4.57 -5.58
N ASP A 159 7.23 4.68 -6.81
CA ASP A 159 8.01 4.39 -8.04
C ASP A 159 9.29 5.23 -8.15
N THR A 160 9.40 6.32 -7.39
CA THR A 160 10.67 7.06 -7.27
C THR A 160 11.82 6.19 -6.75
N LEU A 161 11.51 5.17 -5.95
CA LEU A 161 12.49 4.17 -5.51
C LEU A 161 12.62 3.05 -6.55
N GLN A 162 11.51 2.55 -7.09
CA GLN A 162 11.51 1.45 -8.04
C GLN A 162 12.26 1.78 -9.33
N GLY A 163 12.11 3.00 -9.86
CA GLY A 163 12.87 3.44 -11.03
C GLY A 163 14.39 3.36 -10.83
N LYS A 164 14.88 3.65 -9.62
CA LYS A 164 16.31 3.49 -9.27
C LYS A 164 16.72 2.03 -9.24
N VAL A 165 15.90 1.17 -8.61
CA VAL A 165 16.18 -0.27 -8.51
C VAL A 165 16.17 -0.92 -9.90
N LEU A 166 15.20 -0.57 -10.73
CA LEU A 166 15.06 -1.09 -12.08
C LEU A 166 16.25 -0.67 -12.97
N ALA A 167 16.72 0.58 -12.86
CA ALA A 167 17.90 1.06 -13.56
C ALA A 167 19.18 0.37 -13.06
N GLN A 168 19.29 0.11 -11.76
CA GLN A 168 20.41 -0.66 -11.21
C GLN A 168 20.39 -2.11 -11.71
N ALA A 169 19.23 -2.73 -11.74
CA ALA A 169 19.06 -4.07 -12.30
C ALA A 169 19.42 -4.13 -13.78
N ALA A 170 19.07 -3.09 -14.54
CA ALA A 170 19.45 -2.97 -15.94
C ALA A 170 20.97 -2.81 -16.10
N LEU A 171 21.62 -2.04 -15.23
CA LEU A 171 23.08 -1.89 -15.26
C LEU A 171 23.80 -3.22 -15.00
N GLU A 172 23.30 -3.99 -14.04
CA GLU A 172 23.85 -5.31 -13.68
C GLU A 172 23.62 -6.33 -14.82
N LYS A 173 22.46 -6.28 -15.46
CA LYS A 173 22.07 -7.24 -16.51
C LYS A 173 22.68 -6.94 -17.88
N PHE A 174 22.73 -5.68 -18.28
CA PHE A 174 23.10 -5.28 -19.65
C PHE A 174 24.46 -4.57 -19.74
N GLY A 175 25.00 -4.09 -18.62
CA GLY A 175 26.27 -3.37 -18.56
C GLY A 175 26.16 -1.87 -18.89
N LYS A 176 27.21 -1.14 -18.53
CA LYS A 176 27.31 0.31 -18.79
C LYS A 176 27.37 0.59 -20.29
N GLY A 177 26.66 1.62 -20.73
CA GLY A 177 26.63 2.05 -22.13
C GLY A 177 25.69 1.23 -23.03
N ALA A 178 25.06 0.20 -22.49
CA ALA A 178 24.12 -0.63 -23.25
C ALA A 178 22.90 0.20 -23.71
N THR A 179 22.38 -0.16 -24.89
CA THR A 179 21.11 0.38 -25.40
C THR A 179 19.99 -0.60 -25.09
N VAL A 180 18.96 -0.15 -24.36
CA VAL A 180 17.74 -0.93 -24.09
C VAL A 180 16.54 -0.28 -24.76
N ASN A 181 15.55 -1.09 -25.14
CA ASN A 181 14.25 -0.60 -25.53
C ASN A 181 13.29 -0.69 -24.34
N VAL A 182 12.40 0.30 -24.21
CA VAL A 182 11.46 0.43 -23.11
C VAL A 182 10.06 0.45 -23.66
N GLY A 183 9.18 -0.32 -23.07
CA GLY A 183 7.77 -0.33 -23.40
C GLY A 183 6.92 -0.30 -22.13
N ALA A 184 5.90 0.54 -22.11
CA ALA A 184 5.04 0.72 -20.96
C ALA A 184 3.56 0.80 -21.35
N ARG A 185 2.69 0.36 -20.44
CA ARG A 185 1.28 0.67 -20.53
C ARG A 185 1.04 2.16 -20.38
N ASN A 186 0.09 2.71 -21.13
CA ASN A 186 -0.22 4.13 -21.12
C ASN A 186 -1.24 4.46 -20.01
N ASP A 187 -0.78 4.50 -18.78
CA ASP A 187 -1.55 4.96 -17.61
C ASP A 187 -0.63 5.63 -16.58
N ALA A 188 -1.18 6.07 -15.44
CA ALA A 188 -0.43 6.79 -14.42
C ALA A 188 0.74 5.98 -13.82
N PHE A 189 0.64 4.65 -13.75
CA PHE A 189 1.72 3.77 -13.31
C PHE A 189 2.78 3.62 -14.39
N GLY A 190 2.39 3.13 -15.58
CA GLY A 190 3.32 2.75 -16.63
C GLY A 190 4.16 3.92 -17.13
N THR A 191 3.51 5.05 -17.46
CA THR A 191 4.20 6.23 -17.99
C THR A 191 5.11 6.90 -16.96
N ALA A 192 4.71 6.95 -15.71
CA ALA A 192 5.55 7.54 -14.66
C ALA A 192 6.79 6.69 -14.37
N LEU A 193 6.64 5.38 -14.24
CA LEU A 193 7.77 4.48 -13.97
C LEU A 193 8.71 4.39 -15.18
N GLU A 194 8.19 4.43 -16.41
CA GLU A 194 9.00 4.52 -17.64
C GLU A 194 9.90 5.75 -17.60
N GLN A 195 9.35 6.93 -17.33
CA GLN A 195 10.11 8.18 -17.27
C GLN A 195 11.18 8.13 -16.16
N LEU A 196 10.85 7.62 -14.99
CA LEU A 196 11.78 7.45 -13.88
C LEU A 196 12.91 6.48 -14.22
N PHE A 197 12.58 5.34 -14.82
CA PHE A 197 13.58 4.38 -15.28
C PHE A 197 14.52 5.01 -16.32
N ILE A 198 13.98 5.65 -17.34
CA ILE A 198 14.77 6.27 -18.42
C ILE A 198 15.73 7.33 -17.85
N ALA A 199 15.26 8.17 -16.93
CA ALA A 199 16.08 9.19 -16.29
C ALA A 199 17.24 8.55 -15.49
N GLN A 200 16.95 7.57 -14.67
CA GLN A 200 17.96 6.86 -13.85
C GLN A 200 18.92 6.05 -14.74
N TRP A 201 18.40 5.37 -15.78
CA TRP A 201 19.23 4.59 -16.71
C TRP A 201 20.24 5.46 -17.46
N LYS A 202 19.79 6.61 -17.96
CA LYS A 202 20.69 7.60 -18.59
C LYS A 202 21.73 8.15 -17.61
N ALA A 203 21.34 8.41 -16.36
CA ALA A 203 22.27 8.88 -15.32
C ALA A 203 23.36 7.84 -14.99
N LEU A 204 23.07 6.55 -15.14
CA LEU A 204 24.03 5.46 -14.99
C LEU A 204 24.89 5.22 -16.27
N GLY A 205 24.67 6.01 -17.32
CA GLY A 205 25.40 5.92 -18.58
C GLY A 205 24.77 4.97 -19.60
N GLY A 206 23.57 4.48 -19.37
CA GLY A 206 22.82 3.67 -20.32
C GLY A 206 22.18 4.50 -21.45
N LYS A 207 21.74 3.83 -22.50
CA LYS A 207 21.09 4.43 -23.65
C LYS A 207 19.70 3.82 -23.87
N VAL A 208 18.78 4.61 -24.38
CA VAL A 208 17.45 4.15 -24.80
C VAL A 208 17.38 4.20 -26.32
N GLY A 209 17.04 3.08 -26.93
CA GLY A 209 16.79 2.98 -28.37
C GLY A 209 15.35 3.37 -28.68
N VAL A 210 14.42 2.46 -28.45
CA VAL A 210 12.99 2.71 -28.57
C VAL A 210 12.39 2.94 -27.19
N SER A 211 11.50 3.92 -27.06
CA SER A 211 10.61 4.11 -25.94
C SER A 211 9.22 4.29 -26.50
N LEU A 212 8.28 3.44 -26.09
CA LEU A 212 6.90 3.49 -26.60
C LEU A 212 5.91 3.09 -25.50
N SER A 213 4.73 3.68 -25.58
CA SER A 213 3.60 3.32 -24.70
C SER A 213 2.43 2.79 -25.54
N TRP A 214 1.66 1.88 -24.98
CA TRP A 214 0.48 1.31 -25.61
C TRP A 214 -0.79 1.50 -24.78
N ASN A 215 -1.92 1.60 -25.48
CA ASN A 215 -3.22 1.54 -24.82
C ASN A 215 -3.45 0.11 -24.32
N PRO A 216 -3.61 -0.12 -22.99
CA PRO A 216 -3.81 -1.45 -22.46
C PRO A 216 -5.12 -2.12 -22.92
N ASP A 217 -6.09 -1.33 -23.36
CA ASP A 217 -7.41 -1.83 -23.78
C ASP A 217 -7.46 -2.23 -25.26
N GLN A 218 -6.37 -2.03 -26.01
CA GLN A 218 -6.35 -2.43 -27.43
C GLN A 218 -6.39 -3.95 -27.60
N PRO A 219 -6.97 -4.45 -28.71
CA PRO A 219 -7.18 -5.88 -28.89
C PRO A 219 -5.92 -6.64 -29.34
N THR A 220 -4.95 -5.96 -29.97
CA THR A 220 -3.74 -6.57 -30.55
C THR A 220 -2.52 -5.66 -30.33
N PHE A 221 -1.33 -6.27 -30.31
CA PHE A 221 -0.08 -5.60 -29.99
C PHE A 221 1.05 -5.88 -31.01
N ASP A 222 0.70 -6.33 -32.22
CA ASP A 222 1.71 -6.71 -33.20
C ASP A 222 2.58 -5.53 -33.67
N THR A 223 1.98 -4.34 -33.78
CA THR A 223 2.68 -3.11 -34.14
C THR A 223 3.69 -2.71 -33.07
N GLU A 224 3.25 -2.65 -31.81
CA GLU A 224 4.07 -2.29 -30.66
C GLU A 224 5.18 -3.31 -30.44
N ALA A 225 4.89 -4.60 -30.58
CA ALA A 225 5.87 -5.67 -30.51
C ALA A 225 6.95 -5.52 -31.59
N GLY A 226 6.54 -5.26 -32.84
CA GLY A 226 7.46 -5.03 -33.95
C GLY A 226 8.36 -3.81 -33.72
N GLN A 227 7.82 -2.71 -33.20
CA GLN A 227 8.56 -1.51 -32.85
C GLN A 227 9.51 -1.76 -31.67
N LEU A 228 9.04 -2.40 -30.61
CA LEU A 228 9.81 -2.63 -29.38
C LEU A 228 11.05 -3.51 -29.64
N VAL A 229 11.02 -4.43 -30.61
CA VAL A 229 12.16 -5.29 -30.93
C VAL A 229 13.08 -4.72 -31.99
N SER A 230 12.82 -3.51 -32.49
CA SER A 230 13.64 -2.88 -33.53
C SER A 230 14.99 -2.40 -32.98
N GLY A 231 15.96 -2.18 -33.88
CA GLY A 231 17.25 -1.55 -33.54
C GLY A 231 18.26 -2.45 -32.80
N SER A 232 18.00 -3.74 -32.63
CA SER A 232 18.91 -4.72 -31.97
C SER A 232 19.41 -4.27 -30.59
N PRO A 233 18.51 -3.99 -29.62
CA PRO A 233 18.89 -3.57 -28.28
C PRO A 233 19.61 -4.69 -27.52
N ALA A 234 20.37 -4.34 -26.49
CA ALA A 234 20.94 -5.31 -25.55
C ALA A 234 19.85 -6.05 -24.74
N GLY A 235 18.71 -5.42 -24.55
CA GLY A 235 17.54 -5.99 -23.90
C GLY A 235 16.35 -5.05 -23.82
N TRP A 236 15.36 -5.45 -23.09
CA TRP A 236 14.06 -4.77 -22.98
C TRP A 236 13.68 -4.51 -21.52
N VAL A 237 12.99 -3.41 -21.30
CA VAL A 237 12.27 -3.11 -20.06
C VAL A 237 10.79 -3.01 -20.39
N ILE A 238 9.96 -3.81 -19.75
CA ILE A 238 8.51 -3.87 -19.99
C ILE A 238 7.78 -3.59 -18.69
N ILE A 239 6.93 -2.56 -18.70
CA ILE A 239 6.13 -2.09 -17.57
C ILE A 239 4.66 -2.31 -17.93
N ASP A 240 4.06 -3.36 -17.40
CA ASP A 240 2.71 -3.76 -17.79
C ASP A 240 2.00 -4.51 -16.65
N PHE A 241 0.72 -4.83 -16.88
CA PHE A 241 -0.09 -5.66 -16.00
C PHE A 241 -0.37 -7.03 -16.63
N PRO A 242 -0.73 -8.04 -15.82
CA PRO A 242 -0.91 -9.42 -16.28
C PRO A 242 -1.82 -9.57 -17.49
N GLU A 243 -3.02 -8.97 -17.48
CA GLU A 243 -3.98 -9.12 -18.57
C GLU A 243 -3.45 -8.58 -19.90
N THR A 244 -2.83 -7.41 -19.88
CA THR A 244 -2.26 -6.80 -21.09
C THR A 244 -1.07 -7.61 -21.58
N PHE A 245 -0.19 -8.04 -20.66
CA PHE A 245 0.99 -8.82 -21.02
C PHE A 245 0.63 -10.19 -21.62
N LEU A 246 -0.48 -10.83 -21.18
CA LEU A 246 -1.03 -12.04 -21.80
C LEU A 246 -1.34 -11.85 -23.30
N LYS A 247 -1.78 -10.66 -23.70
CA LYS A 247 -2.06 -10.31 -25.09
C LYS A 247 -0.79 -9.89 -25.83
N PHE A 248 0.15 -9.23 -25.14
CA PHE A 248 1.36 -8.67 -25.72
C PHE A 248 2.46 -9.70 -25.94
N ALA A 249 2.69 -10.62 -24.98
CA ALA A 249 3.76 -11.61 -25.05
C ALA A 249 3.71 -12.50 -26.31
N PRO A 250 2.54 -13.01 -26.76
CA PRO A 250 2.47 -13.76 -28.02
C PRO A 250 2.94 -12.95 -29.23
N SER A 251 2.65 -11.64 -29.27
CA SER A 251 3.14 -10.77 -30.36
C SER A 251 4.65 -10.59 -30.31
N LEU A 252 5.23 -10.40 -29.10
CA LEU A 252 6.68 -10.36 -28.93
C LEU A 252 7.36 -11.66 -29.39
N ILE A 253 6.81 -12.81 -28.98
CA ILE A 253 7.32 -14.14 -29.34
C ILE A 253 7.29 -14.33 -30.87
N ARG A 254 6.19 -13.97 -31.52
CA ARG A 254 6.06 -14.09 -33.00
C ARG A 254 7.11 -13.27 -33.76
N THR A 255 7.66 -12.20 -33.19
CA THR A 255 8.74 -11.43 -33.87
C THR A 255 10.00 -12.27 -34.11
N GLY A 256 10.23 -13.32 -33.32
CA GLY A 256 11.48 -14.11 -33.35
C GLY A 256 12.71 -13.35 -32.90
N LYS A 257 12.58 -12.07 -32.48
CA LYS A 257 13.69 -11.18 -32.09
C LYS A 257 13.74 -10.92 -30.60
N TRP A 258 12.65 -11.13 -29.90
CA TRP A 258 12.53 -10.92 -28.46
C TRP A 258 13.13 -12.09 -27.65
N SER A 259 13.66 -11.79 -26.48
CA SER A 259 14.20 -12.79 -25.55
C SER A 259 13.78 -12.50 -24.11
N ALA A 260 13.13 -13.46 -23.48
CA ALA A 260 12.74 -13.39 -22.07
C ALA A 260 13.96 -13.18 -21.16
N THR A 261 15.07 -13.89 -21.41
CA THR A 261 16.29 -13.79 -20.61
C THR A 261 16.99 -12.44 -20.71
N LYS A 262 16.64 -11.63 -21.72
CA LYS A 262 17.12 -10.25 -21.89
C LYS A 262 16.05 -9.21 -21.55
N THR A 263 15.04 -9.57 -20.79
CA THR A 263 13.94 -8.67 -20.41
C THR A 263 13.91 -8.43 -18.92
N LEU A 264 13.67 -7.19 -18.52
CA LEU A 264 13.35 -6.76 -17.17
C LEU A 264 11.90 -6.29 -17.11
N MET A 265 11.23 -6.66 -16.05
CA MET A 265 9.83 -6.34 -15.76
C MET A 265 9.67 -5.69 -14.38
N THR A 266 8.43 -5.44 -14.00
CA THR A 266 8.07 -4.86 -12.71
C THR A 266 7.25 -5.83 -11.87
N GLU A 267 6.88 -5.41 -10.67
CA GLU A 267 6.21 -6.23 -9.65
C GLU A 267 4.89 -6.82 -10.10
N ALA A 268 4.10 -6.06 -10.88
CA ALA A 268 2.79 -6.50 -11.33
C ALA A 268 2.85 -7.71 -12.28
N LEU A 269 4.01 -7.98 -12.86
CA LEU A 269 4.25 -9.14 -13.72
C LEU A 269 4.96 -10.30 -13.00
N LYS A 270 5.19 -10.19 -11.68
CA LYS A 270 5.63 -11.31 -10.84
C LYS A 270 4.44 -12.20 -10.46
N ASP A 271 3.72 -12.66 -11.47
CA ASP A 271 2.59 -13.57 -11.32
C ASP A 271 2.84 -14.89 -12.06
N GLY A 272 3.14 -15.94 -11.30
CA GLY A 272 3.50 -17.24 -11.83
C GLY A 272 2.41 -17.85 -12.70
N LYS A 273 1.14 -17.68 -12.31
CA LYS A 273 0.01 -18.22 -13.08
C LYS A 273 -0.11 -17.58 -14.47
N THR A 274 0.04 -16.25 -14.54
CA THR A 274 0.07 -15.53 -15.81
C THR A 274 1.24 -15.99 -16.68
N LEU A 275 2.45 -16.07 -16.10
CA LEU A 275 3.64 -16.47 -16.86
C LEU A 275 3.57 -17.93 -17.32
N ASP A 276 3.06 -18.84 -16.50
CA ASP A 276 2.85 -20.24 -16.87
C ASP A 276 1.89 -20.38 -18.07
N SER A 277 0.84 -19.54 -18.12
CA SER A 277 -0.15 -19.59 -19.21
C SER A 277 0.39 -19.13 -20.57
N ILE A 278 1.48 -18.36 -20.59
CA ILE A 278 2.17 -17.96 -21.83
C ILE A 278 3.08 -19.09 -22.31
N GLY A 279 3.63 -19.88 -21.39
CA GLY A 279 4.47 -21.03 -21.71
C GLY A 279 5.96 -20.81 -21.47
N SER A 280 6.79 -21.80 -21.88
CA SER A 280 8.22 -21.83 -21.59
C SER A 280 9.04 -20.70 -22.23
N GLN A 281 8.50 -20.02 -23.24
CA GLN A 281 9.17 -18.92 -23.93
C GLN A 281 9.43 -17.71 -23.03
N VAL A 282 8.72 -17.60 -21.88
CA VAL A 282 8.93 -16.56 -20.89
C VAL A 282 9.84 -16.97 -19.73
N ASN A 283 10.38 -18.18 -19.75
CA ASN A 283 11.35 -18.59 -18.74
C ASN A 283 12.62 -17.73 -18.80
N GLY A 284 13.12 -17.33 -17.65
CA GLY A 284 14.27 -16.45 -17.53
C GLY A 284 13.94 -14.96 -17.54
N LEU A 285 12.65 -14.59 -17.67
CA LEU A 285 12.20 -13.22 -17.36
C LEU A 285 12.69 -12.84 -15.97
N SER A 286 13.12 -11.61 -15.81
CA SER A 286 13.50 -11.07 -14.51
C SER A 286 12.86 -9.71 -14.31
N GLY A 287 12.88 -9.21 -13.09
CA GLY A 287 12.27 -7.93 -12.80
C GLY A 287 12.53 -7.46 -11.38
N THR A 288 11.92 -6.36 -11.03
CA THR A 288 12.00 -5.76 -9.70
C THR A 288 10.63 -5.76 -9.04
N ALA A 289 10.60 -6.01 -7.75
CA ALA A 289 9.39 -5.90 -6.94
C ALA A 289 9.75 -5.43 -5.54
N ALA A 290 8.93 -4.59 -4.93
CA ALA A 290 9.01 -4.44 -3.49
C ALA A 290 8.61 -5.77 -2.85
N SER A 291 9.28 -6.14 -1.79
CA SER A 291 9.19 -7.47 -1.19
C SER A 291 8.97 -7.38 0.30
N ALA A 292 8.21 -8.31 0.84
CA ALA A 292 8.07 -8.53 2.28
C ALA A 292 9.41 -8.96 2.94
N ALA A 293 10.47 -9.08 2.17
CA ALA A 293 11.88 -9.31 2.54
C ALA A 293 12.14 -10.32 3.65
N GLY A 294 11.32 -11.35 3.75
CA GLY A 294 11.58 -12.45 4.70
C GLY A 294 11.72 -12.01 6.17
N GLY A 295 11.26 -10.81 6.52
CA GLY A 295 11.24 -10.37 7.91
C GLY A 295 10.33 -11.23 8.77
N PRO A 296 10.53 -11.27 10.11
CA PRO A 296 9.74 -12.13 11.01
C PRO A 296 8.23 -11.93 10.86
N ALA A 297 7.75 -10.69 10.64
CA ALA A 297 6.34 -10.37 10.47
C ALA A 297 5.79 -10.92 9.14
N GLY A 298 6.53 -10.79 8.03
CA GLY A 298 6.13 -11.32 6.73
C GLY A 298 6.05 -12.85 6.73
N ASN A 299 7.04 -13.52 7.29
CA ASN A 299 7.02 -14.99 7.41
C ASN A 299 5.87 -15.48 8.30
N ALA A 300 5.60 -14.78 9.41
CA ALA A 300 4.49 -15.09 10.28
C ALA A 300 3.14 -14.89 9.58
N PHE A 301 3.01 -13.83 8.79
CA PHE A 301 1.81 -13.58 7.99
C PHE A 301 1.59 -14.66 6.92
N HIS A 302 2.62 -15.03 6.17
CA HIS A 302 2.51 -16.09 5.17
C HIS A 302 2.09 -17.44 5.81
N THR A 303 2.64 -17.76 6.98
CA THR A 303 2.22 -18.93 7.76
C THR A 303 0.76 -18.84 8.19
N LEU A 304 0.33 -17.70 8.70
CA LEU A 304 -1.05 -17.43 9.08
C LEU A 304 -2.01 -17.53 7.88
N TRP A 305 -1.62 -16.93 6.76
CA TRP A 305 -2.36 -16.94 5.50
C TRP A 305 -2.66 -18.37 5.06
N ASN A 306 -1.64 -19.21 4.95
CA ASN A 306 -1.78 -20.59 4.53
C ASN A 306 -2.64 -21.42 5.50
N ALA A 307 -2.59 -21.11 6.80
CA ALA A 307 -3.38 -21.80 7.82
C ALA A 307 -4.87 -21.40 7.82
N LYS A 308 -5.18 -20.12 7.53
CA LYS A 308 -6.51 -19.54 7.75
C LYS A 308 -7.31 -19.30 6.48
N VAL A 309 -6.65 -18.98 5.36
CA VAL A 309 -7.34 -18.59 4.12
C VAL A 309 -7.48 -19.81 3.21
N LYS A 310 -8.72 -20.21 2.95
CA LYS A 310 -9.04 -21.31 2.04
C LYS A 310 -9.45 -20.78 0.66
N GLY A 311 -9.16 -21.55 -0.40
CA GLY A 311 -9.52 -21.17 -1.78
C GLY A 311 -8.85 -19.87 -2.23
N ALA A 312 -7.67 -19.55 -1.70
CA ALA A 312 -6.87 -18.45 -2.19
C ALA A 312 -6.20 -18.81 -3.53
N GLN A 313 -5.96 -17.79 -4.35
CA GLN A 313 -4.98 -17.87 -5.43
C GLN A 313 -3.58 -18.02 -4.83
N PRO A 314 -2.54 -18.40 -5.60
CA PRO A 314 -1.16 -18.40 -5.10
C PRO A 314 -0.80 -17.09 -4.40
N TYR A 315 -0.05 -17.20 -3.31
CA TYR A 315 0.39 -16.04 -2.53
C TYR A 315 1.39 -15.20 -3.33
N THR A 316 1.13 -13.89 -3.41
CA THR A 316 1.91 -12.96 -4.21
C THR A 316 2.73 -11.95 -3.38
N GLY A 317 2.35 -11.77 -2.11
CA GLY A 317 2.90 -10.75 -1.22
C GLY A 317 2.01 -9.51 -1.08
N PHE A 318 1.23 -9.16 -2.10
CA PHE A 318 0.31 -8.02 -2.05
C PHE A 318 -0.83 -8.19 -1.03
N GLU A 319 -1.12 -9.40 -0.62
CA GLU A 319 -2.04 -9.69 0.48
C GLU A 319 -1.61 -9.00 1.78
N GLY A 320 -0.29 -8.92 2.00
CA GLY A 320 0.28 -8.26 3.17
C GLY A 320 -0.04 -6.78 3.23
N THR A 321 -0.01 -6.07 2.11
CA THR A 321 -0.31 -4.63 2.08
C THR A 321 -1.77 -4.32 2.37
N ALA A 322 -2.71 -5.10 1.81
CA ALA A 322 -4.14 -4.94 2.09
C ALA A 322 -4.49 -5.31 3.55
N PHE A 323 -3.84 -6.35 4.09
CA PHE A 323 -3.93 -6.72 5.49
C PHE A 323 -3.43 -5.61 6.42
N ASP A 324 -2.29 -5.00 6.09
CA ASP A 324 -1.69 -3.92 6.87
C ASP A 324 -2.54 -2.64 6.79
N ALA A 325 -3.14 -2.33 5.65
CA ALA A 325 -4.08 -1.23 5.49
C ALA A 325 -5.24 -1.32 6.50
N ALA A 326 -5.86 -2.49 6.63
CA ALA A 326 -6.92 -2.70 7.60
C ALA A 326 -6.42 -2.58 9.05
N ASN A 327 -5.21 -3.04 9.35
CA ASN A 327 -4.65 -2.97 10.70
C ASN A 327 -4.30 -1.54 11.10
N VAL A 328 -3.67 -0.74 10.23
CA VAL A 328 -3.34 0.66 10.59
C VAL A 328 -4.59 1.52 10.69
N ALA A 329 -5.63 1.28 9.86
CA ALA A 329 -6.92 1.93 9.99
C ALA A 329 -7.57 1.66 11.35
N PHE A 330 -7.57 0.41 11.78
CA PHE A 330 -8.08 0.01 13.09
C PHE A 330 -7.31 0.66 14.26
N LEU A 331 -5.97 0.61 14.22
CA LEU A 331 -5.13 1.19 15.27
C LEU A 331 -5.31 2.72 15.35
N ALA A 332 -5.42 3.40 14.19
CA ALA A 332 -5.68 4.84 14.11
C ALA A 332 -7.07 5.20 14.68
N ALA A 333 -8.11 4.45 14.32
CA ALA A 333 -9.46 4.62 14.88
C ALA A 333 -9.47 4.40 16.40
N LEU A 334 -8.77 3.39 16.89
CA LEU A 334 -8.66 3.08 18.31
C LEU A 334 -7.91 4.18 19.06
N ARG A 335 -6.82 4.73 18.51
CA ARG A 335 -6.08 5.85 19.09
C ARG A 335 -6.91 7.12 19.13
N GLY A 336 -7.64 7.40 18.05
CA GLY A 336 -8.58 8.52 17.97
C GLY A 336 -9.86 8.32 18.79
N CYS A 337 -10.08 7.12 19.31
CA CYS A 337 -11.31 6.70 19.99
C CYS A 337 -12.57 7.03 19.17
N SER A 338 -12.51 6.83 17.85
CA SER A 338 -13.56 7.22 16.91
C SER A 338 -13.35 6.57 15.55
N ALA A 339 -14.44 6.22 14.89
CA ALA A 339 -14.44 5.82 13.48
C ALA A 339 -14.53 7.00 12.51
N SER A 340 -14.59 8.25 12.99
CA SER A 340 -14.59 9.42 12.09
C SER A 340 -13.35 9.42 11.20
N PRO A 341 -13.49 9.57 9.86
CA PRO A 341 -12.35 9.58 8.95
C PRO A 341 -11.31 10.65 9.30
N ALA A 342 -11.75 11.84 9.73
CA ALA A 342 -10.85 12.90 10.19
C ALA A 342 -10.01 12.49 11.42
N ARG A 343 -10.58 11.70 12.33
CA ARG A 343 -9.84 11.16 13.47
C ARG A 343 -8.87 10.07 13.04
N ILE A 344 -9.28 9.21 12.10
CA ILE A 344 -8.44 8.15 11.57
C ILE A 344 -7.21 8.74 10.91
N LYS A 345 -7.38 9.63 9.91
CA LYS A 345 -6.25 10.23 9.19
C LYS A 345 -5.24 10.93 10.10
N ASN A 346 -5.72 11.64 11.11
CA ASN A 346 -4.87 12.37 12.05
C ASN A 346 -4.09 11.46 13.02
N ASN A 347 -4.36 10.16 13.03
CA ASN A 347 -3.69 9.20 13.89
C ASN A 347 -2.87 8.13 13.12
N LEU A 348 -2.90 8.13 11.78
CA LEU A 348 -2.18 7.12 10.98
C LEU A 348 -0.66 7.15 11.25
N ILE A 349 -0.02 8.33 11.19
CA ILE A 349 1.41 8.46 11.49
C ILE A 349 1.72 8.02 12.93
N ALA A 350 0.87 8.38 13.89
CA ALA A 350 1.12 8.11 15.31
C ALA A 350 0.96 6.63 15.72
N VAL A 351 0.51 5.77 14.81
CA VAL A 351 0.38 4.31 15.04
C VAL A 351 1.29 3.48 14.14
N SER A 352 2.03 4.11 13.24
CA SER A 352 2.76 3.42 12.18
C SER A 352 4.27 3.62 12.21
N GLY A 353 4.81 4.43 13.11
CA GLY A 353 6.24 4.72 13.14
C GLY A 353 6.78 5.09 14.52
N PRO A 354 8.10 5.34 14.60
CA PRO A 354 8.74 5.76 15.84
C PRO A 354 8.22 7.12 16.34
N PRO A 355 8.25 7.38 17.66
CA PRO A 355 8.93 6.60 18.70
C PRO A 355 8.09 5.51 19.36
N GLY A 356 7.00 5.06 18.74
CA GLY A 356 6.10 4.07 19.30
C GLY A 356 6.77 2.73 19.64
N LYS A 357 6.12 1.95 20.51
CA LYS A 357 6.56 0.59 20.76
C LYS A 357 6.19 -0.30 19.57
N LYS A 358 7.19 -1.00 19.02
CA LYS A 358 6.99 -1.94 17.92
C LYS A 358 6.00 -3.04 18.26
N VAL A 359 4.99 -3.19 17.41
CA VAL A 359 3.94 -4.21 17.51
C VAL A 359 3.61 -4.75 16.12
N THR A 360 3.33 -6.04 16.02
CA THR A 360 2.87 -6.67 14.79
C THR A 360 1.40 -7.07 14.91
N PHE A 361 0.81 -7.57 13.84
CA PHE A 361 -0.54 -8.13 13.85
C PHE A 361 -0.73 -9.26 14.89
N ALA A 362 0.31 -10.03 15.21
CA ALA A 362 0.27 -11.05 16.23
C ALA A 362 0.15 -10.47 17.66
N GLN A 363 0.40 -9.18 17.81
CA GLN A 363 0.43 -8.47 19.09
C GLN A 363 -0.70 -7.43 19.23
N LEU A 364 -1.79 -7.53 18.44
CA LEU A 364 -2.92 -6.57 18.49
C LEU A 364 -3.47 -6.39 19.91
N GLY A 365 -3.52 -7.44 20.74
CA GLY A 365 -3.93 -7.30 22.14
C GLY A 365 -3.00 -6.42 22.99
N ALA A 366 -1.69 -6.45 22.70
CA ALA A 366 -0.72 -5.55 23.33
C ALA A 366 -0.87 -4.12 22.81
N ALA A 367 -1.04 -3.95 21.49
CA ALA A 367 -1.29 -2.65 20.87
C ALA A 367 -2.54 -1.97 21.45
N ILE A 368 -3.66 -2.70 21.62
CA ILE A 368 -4.88 -2.22 22.24
C ILE A 368 -4.61 -1.72 23.66
N LYS A 369 -3.86 -2.47 24.48
CA LYS A 369 -3.53 -2.07 25.86
C LYS A 369 -2.66 -0.79 25.89
N LEU A 370 -1.66 -0.68 25.01
CA LEU A 370 -0.77 0.48 24.89
C LEU A 370 -1.56 1.73 24.51
N ILE A 371 -2.35 1.66 23.43
CA ILE A 371 -3.15 2.78 22.94
C ILE A 371 -4.15 3.26 24.00
N ARG A 372 -4.84 2.35 24.70
CA ARG A 372 -5.75 2.72 25.78
C ARG A 372 -5.06 3.31 27.01
N ALA A 373 -3.76 3.05 27.17
CA ALA A 373 -2.92 3.71 28.16
C ALA A 373 -2.27 4.99 27.64
N HIS A 374 -2.73 5.54 26.49
CA HIS A 374 -2.20 6.71 25.80
C HIS A 374 -0.71 6.60 25.45
N LYS A 375 -0.23 5.37 25.24
CA LYS A 375 1.14 5.09 24.77
C LYS A 375 1.14 4.93 23.26
N GLU A 376 2.25 5.32 22.64
CA GLU A 376 2.45 5.20 21.21
C GLU A 376 2.81 3.78 20.81
N VAL A 377 2.35 3.39 19.64
CA VAL A 377 2.69 2.13 18.99
C VAL A 377 3.33 2.43 17.63
N ASP A 378 4.17 1.52 17.19
CA ASP A 378 4.83 1.50 15.91
C ASP A 378 4.46 0.16 15.25
N TYR A 379 3.56 0.21 14.26
CA TYR A 379 3.05 -1.00 13.62
C TYR A 379 4.01 -1.52 12.56
N GLU A 380 4.64 -2.64 12.86
CA GLU A 380 5.45 -3.40 11.93
C GLU A 380 4.55 -4.28 11.07
N GLY A 381 4.37 -3.92 9.81
CA GLY A 381 3.45 -4.57 8.90
C GLY A 381 3.89 -5.98 8.46
N ALA A 382 2.93 -6.70 7.89
CA ALA A 382 3.14 -8.00 7.28
C ALA A 382 3.95 -7.92 5.98
N PHE A 383 3.79 -6.81 5.23
CA PHE A 383 4.55 -6.58 4.01
C PHE A 383 5.86 -5.82 4.27
N SER A 384 5.79 -4.72 4.99
CA SER A 384 6.95 -3.88 5.36
C SER A 384 6.64 -3.10 6.63
N PRO A 385 7.65 -2.49 7.29
CA PRO A 385 7.36 -1.45 8.27
C PRO A 385 6.45 -0.38 7.64
N VAL A 386 5.42 0.02 8.38
CA VAL A 386 4.45 1.02 7.90
C VAL A 386 4.80 2.38 8.48
N ASP A 387 5.99 2.86 8.15
CA ASP A 387 6.48 4.16 8.60
C ASP A 387 5.97 5.25 7.66
N PHE A 388 4.77 5.75 7.89
CA PHE A 388 4.22 6.82 7.07
C PHE A 388 4.96 8.13 7.25
N ASP A 389 5.28 8.77 6.13
CA ASP A 389 5.70 10.16 6.10
C ASP A 389 4.51 11.13 6.07
N LYS A 390 4.81 12.43 6.05
CA LYS A 390 3.79 13.50 6.00
C LYS A 390 2.92 13.51 4.73
N ASN A 391 3.36 12.84 3.68
CA ASN A 391 2.64 12.74 2.40
C ASN A 391 1.80 11.46 2.31
N GLY A 392 1.75 10.65 3.37
CA GLY A 392 1.04 9.37 3.36
C GLY A 392 1.79 8.25 2.65
N ASP A 393 3.09 8.40 2.42
CA ASP A 393 3.96 7.41 1.81
C ASP A 393 4.66 6.57 2.88
N ILE A 394 4.92 5.29 2.60
CA ILE A 394 5.85 4.52 3.44
C ILE A 394 7.29 4.94 3.14
N SER A 395 8.06 5.17 4.19
CA SER A 395 9.41 5.77 4.10
C SER A 395 10.52 4.75 3.87
N SER A 396 10.28 3.47 4.15
CA SER A 396 11.26 2.39 3.99
C SER A 396 10.72 1.27 3.12
N ALA A 397 11.60 0.63 2.36
CA ALA A 397 11.23 -0.47 1.48
C ALA A 397 12.41 -1.42 1.26
N VAL A 398 12.09 -2.68 1.05
CA VAL A 398 13.02 -3.66 0.49
C VAL A 398 12.54 -4.03 -0.89
N TYR A 399 13.44 -4.00 -1.84
CA TYR A 399 13.19 -4.49 -3.20
C TYR A 399 13.97 -5.76 -3.44
N GLU A 400 13.38 -6.66 -4.21
CA GLU A 400 14.07 -7.81 -4.78
C GLU A 400 14.23 -7.64 -6.31
N ILE A 401 15.33 -8.18 -6.82
CA ILE A 401 15.47 -8.52 -8.23
C ILE A 401 15.11 -9.99 -8.33
N TRP A 402 14.03 -10.29 -9.03
CA TRP A 402 13.51 -11.64 -9.18
C TRP A 402 13.79 -12.22 -10.57
N GLN A 403 13.78 -13.55 -10.69
CA GLN A 403 13.80 -14.27 -11.96
C GLN A 403 12.73 -15.36 -11.94
N TYR A 404 12.00 -15.46 -13.03
CA TYR A 404 11.04 -16.53 -13.26
C TYR A 404 11.71 -17.77 -13.85
N ASN A 405 11.48 -18.94 -13.24
CA ASN A 405 12.13 -20.20 -13.61
C ASN A 405 11.16 -21.21 -14.25
N GLY A 406 9.90 -20.83 -14.48
CA GLY A 406 8.85 -21.75 -14.90
C GLY A 406 8.09 -22.37 -13.73
N ASN A 407 6.93 -22.97 -14.02
CA ASN A 407 6.07 -23.66 -13.06
C ASN A 407 5.74 -22.81 -11.83
N SER A 408 5.36 -21.58 -12.04
CA SER A 408 5.05 -20.57 -11.01
C SER A 408 6.16 -20.35 -9.99
N THR A 409 7.42 -20.62 -10.34
CA THR A 409 8.56 -20.49 -9.42
C THR A 409 9.41 -19.27 -9.74
N PHE A 410 9.85 -18.61 -8.69
CA PHE A 410 10.73 -17.44 -8.77
C PHE A 410 11.96 -17.63 -7.90
N ALA A 411 13.09 -17.14 -8.41
CA ALA A 411 14.30 -16.96 -7.61
C ALA A 411 14.48 -15.49 -7.27
N THR A 412 14.84 -15.19 -6.04
CA THR A 412 15.35 -13.87 -5.66
C THR A 412 16.83 -13.82 -5.93
N LEU A 413 17.24 -13.03 -6.93
CA LEU A 413 18.64 -12.88 -7.31
C LEU A 413 19.40 -11.95 -6.36
N LYS A 414 18.72 -10.89 -5.88
CA LYS A 414 19.30 -9.86 -5.02
C LYS A 414 18.21 -9.11 -4.27
N THR A 415 18.57 -8.57 -3.10
CA THR A 415 17.71 -7.63 -2.37
C THR A 415 18.42 -6.30 -2.18
N ILE A 416 17.65 -5.19 -2.21
CA ILE A 416 18.12 -3.82 -2.03
C ILE A 416 17.21 -3.15 -1.01
N THR A 417 17.79 -2.64 0.09
CA THR A 417 17.01 -2.02 1.17
C THR A 417 17.15 -0.50 1.11
N PHE A 418 16.02 0.17 1.10
CA PHE A 418 15.91 1.61 1.36
C PHE A 418 15.36 1.83 2.76
N ARG A 419 16.02 2.69 3.53
CA ARG A 419 15.56 3.10 4.87
C ARG A 419 15.19 4.57 4.80
N GLY A 420 14.04 4.93 5.35
CA GLY A 420 13.67 6.31 5.59
C GLY A 420 14.72 7.00 6.48
N LYS A 421 14.87 8.29 6.29
CA LYS A 421 15.75 9.12 7.13
C LYS A 421 15.02 9.49 8.41
#